data_c2daff29051441fb5795e265f431e1a0
#
_entry.id   c2daff29051441fb5795e265f431e1a0
#
_cell.length_a   1.000
_cell.length_b   1.000
_cell.length_c   1.000
_cell.angle_alpha   90.00
_cell.angle_beta   90.00
_cell.angle_gamma   90.00
#
_symmetry.space_group_name_H-M   'P 1'
#
loop_
_entity.id
_entity.type
_entity.pdbx_description
1 polymer ?
#
loop_
_entity_poly.entity_id
_entity_poly.type
_entity_poly.pdbx_seq_one_letter_code
_entity_poly.pdbx_strand_id
1 'polypeptide(L)'
;ITKKKHGEVLTDEEIQYMIDGYVHGEIPDYQMSAMTMAIWFNGMNDHEITELTKVMAKSGDMIDLSAINGKKVDKHSTGGVGDKTTLIVAPIVAACGGKVAKMSGRGLGHTGGTVDKLEAIPGYRTVLSRQEFFDTVNQCGVSVIGQSGNLAPADKKLYALRDVTATVDSIPLIASSIMSKKLAAGSDCILLDVKTGSGAFMKTLDDSIKLAQTMVAIGEGAGRRTVALITDMDTPLGFGIGNSIEVMESMDVLKGHGPEDLTEVSLQLAANMLYLVGKGTPEECRQMAEKAI
;
A
#
# COMPACT_ATOMS: atom_id res chain seq x y z
N ILE A 1 -15.27 11.82 20.71
CA ILE A 1 -15.12 13.08 19.92
C ILE A 1 -14.63 14.20 20.82
N THR A 2 -15.28 14.47 21.97
CA THR A 2 -14.92 15.60 22.85
C THR A 2 -13.46 15.54 23.32
N LYS A 3 -12.98 14.37 23.75
CA LYS A 3 -11.56 14.16 24.11
C LYS A 3 -10.64 14.59 22.96
N LYS A 4 -10.86 14.02 21.77
CA LYS A 4 -9.99 14.30 20.61
C LYS A 4 -10.05 15.76 20.16
N LYS A 5 -11.23 16.39 20.25
CA LYS A 5 -11.41 17.83 20.02
C LYS A 5 -10.53 18.69 20.94
N HIS A 6 -10.26 18.24 22.18
CA HIS A 6 -9.42 18.95 23.14
C HIS A 6 -7.94 18.48 23.12
N GLY A 7 -7.56 17.64 22.16
CA GLY A 7 -6.18 17.15 22.03
C GLY A 7 -5.81 16.02 23.00
N GLU A 8 -6.79 15.45 23.70
CA GLU A 8 -6.57 14.32 24.59
C GLU A 8 -6.35 13.02 23.82
N VAL A 9 -5.64 12.08 24.45
CA VAL A 9 -5.37 10.75 23.91
C VAL A 9 -6.58 9.85 24.09
N LEU A 10 -6.94 9.11 23.03
CA LEU A 10 -8.00 8.10 23.09
C LEU A 10 -7.47 6.77 23.64
N THR A 11 -8.30 6.05 24.38
CA THR A 11 -7.99 4.67 24.77
C THR A 11 -8.26 3.69 23.62
N ASP A 12 -7.73 2.48 23.75
CA ASP A 12 -7.95 1.41 22.75
C ASP A 12 -9.43 1.08 22.60
N GLU A 13 -10.15 1.04 23.73
CA GLU A 13 -11.61 0.78 23.74
C GLU A 13 -12.39 1.90 23.06
N GLU A 14 -11.98 3.16 23.22
CA GLU A 14 -12.62 4.30 22.55
C GLU A 14 -12.39 4.27 21.04
N ILE A 15 -11.19 3.91 20.60
CA ILE A 15 -10.86 3.73 19.17
C ILE A 15 -11.67 2.57 18.59
N GLN A 16 -11.67 1.42 19.28
CA GLN A 16 -12.44 0.25 18.85
C GLN A 16 -13.94 0.55 18.78
N TYR A 17 -14.51 1.18 19.81
CA TYR A 17 -15.92 1.58 19.83
C TYR A 17 -16.31 2.46 18.65
N MET A 18 -15.48 3.44 18.32
CA MET A 18 -15.74 4.36 17.20
C MET A 18 -15.72 3.64 15.86
N ILE A 19 -14.75 2.78 15.63
CA ILE A 19 -14.61 2.07 14.35
C ILE A 19 -15.68 0.98 14.21
N ASP A 20 -15.87 0.15 15.20
CA ASP A 20 -16.89 -0.93 15.18
C ASP A 20 -18.30 -0.36 15.03
N GLY A 21 -18.64 0.64 15.84
CA GLY A 21 -19.93 1.32 15.75
C GLY A 21 -20.16 1.99 14.40
N TYR A 22 -19.09 2.55 13.80
CA TYR A 22 -19.19 3.13 12.45
C TYR A 22 -19.39 2.07 11.37
N VAL A 23 -18.67 0.95 11.44
CA VAL A 23 -18.82 -0.16 10.47
C VAL A 23 -20.23 -0.75 10.53
N HIS A 24 -20.75 -0.96 11.73
CA HIS A 24 -22.09 -1.54 11.94
C HIS A 24 -23.25 -0.54 11.76
N GLY A 25 -22.94 0.75 11.55
CA GLY A 25 -23.96 1.78 11.33
C GLY A 25 -24.61 2.34 12.61
N GLU A 26 -24.05 2.04 13.76
CA GLU A 26 -24.46 2.58 15.06
C GLU A 26 -23.98 4.03 15.24
N ILE A 27 -22.82 4.36 14.68
CA ILE A 27 -22.27 5.71 14.65
C ILE A 27 -22.52 6.31 13.25
N PRO A 28 -23.29 7.40 13.15
CA PRO A 28 -23.63 8.03 11.87
C PRO A 28 -22.46 8.85 11.30
N ASP A 29 -22.52 9.11 9.99
CA ASP A 29 -21.48 9.83 9.24
C ASP A 29 -21.15 11.21 9.84
N TYR A 30 -22.13 11.96 10.36
CA TYR A 30 -21.85 13.28 10.94
C TYR A 30 -21.02 13.21 12.22
N GLN A 31 -21.15 12.15 13.03
CA GLN A 31 -20.30 11.93 14.21
C GLN A 31 -18.90 11.50 13.79
N MET A 32 -18.78 10.60 12.82
CA MET A 32 -17.49 10.18 12.32
C MET A 32 -16.77 11.32 11.58
N SER A 33 -17.48 12.18 10.84
CA SER A 33 -16.92 13.41 10.25
C SER A 33 -16.33 14.33 11.31
N ALA A 34 -17.05 14.54 12.41
CA ALA A 34 -16.55 15.33 13.53
C ALA A 34 -15.30 14.71 14.18
N MET A 35 -15.24 13.38 14.28
CA MET A 35 -14.08 12.66 14.81
C MET A 35 -12.88 12.80 13.88
N THR A 36 -13.04 12.56 12.57
CA THR A 36 -11.93 12.69 11.61
C THR A 36 -11.41 14.12 11.51
N MET A 37 -12.27 15.12 11.64
CA MET A 37 -11.86 16.53 11.68
C MET A 37 -11.13 16.86 12.99
N ALA A 38 -11.55 16.31 14.14
CA ALA A 38 -10.84 16.47 15.41
C ALA A 38 -9.43 15.82 15.33
N ILE A 39 -9.30 14.66 14.70
CA ILE A 39 -8.02 14.02 14.43
C ILE A 39 -7.17 14.87 13.47
N TRP A 40 -7.77 15.48 12.45
CA TRP A 40 -7.05 16.32 11.50
C TRP A 40 -6.37 17.50 12.20
N PHE A 41 -7.07 18.19 13.12
CA PHE A 41 -6.55 19.34 13.85
C PHE A 41 -5.55 18.97 14.96
N ASN A 42 -5.81 17.90 15.69
CA ASN A 42 -5.06 17.57 16.91
C ASN A 42 -4.11 16.37 16.76
N GLY A 43 -4.14 15.70 15.62
CA GLY A 43 -3.33 14.51 15.37
C GLY A 43 -3.72 13.30 16.23
N MET A 44 -2.89 12.29 16.16
CA MET A 44 -2.88 11.11 17.01
C MET A 44 -1.43 10.77 17.34
N ASN A 45 -1.18 10.19 18.51
CA ASN A 45 0.14 9.66 18.81
C ASN A 45 0.35 8.28 18.15
N ASP A 46 1.57 7.76 18.18
CA ASP A 46 1.93 6.50 17.50
C ASP A 46 1.12 5.30 18.00
N HIS A 47 0.78 5.26 19.30
CA HIS A 47 -0.05 4.21 19.87
C HIS A 47 -1.48 4.27 19.33
N GLU A 48 -2.11 5.46 19.37
CA GLU A 48 -3.46 5.67 18.80
C GLU A 48 -3.53 5.27 17.33
N ILE A 49 -2.51 5.67 16.53
CA ILE A 49 -2.48 5.36 15.09
C ILE A 49 -2.33 3.85 14.87
N THR A 50 -1.50 3.19 15.67
CA THR A 50 -1.29 1.74 15.60
C THR A 50 -2.57 0.99 15.94
N GLU A 51 -3.25 1.35 17.02
CA GLU A 51 -4.50 0.70 17.43
C GLU A 51 -5.63 0.98 16.42
N LEU A 52 -5.78 2.21 15.95
CA LEU A 52 -6.72 2.54 14.87
C LEU A 52 -6.48 1.64 13.65
N THR A 53 -5.23 1.49 13.24
CA THR A 53 -4.86 0.66 12.09
C THR A 53 -5.22 -0.82 12.32
N LYS A 54 -4.93 -1.35 13.49
CA LYS A 54 -5.25 -2.76 13.86
C LYS A 54 -6.76 -3.01 13.86
N VAL A 55 -7.53 -2.11 14.46
CA VAL A 55 -9.00 -2.22 14.48
C VAL A 55 -9.57 -2.15 13.08
N MET A 56 -9.10 -1.21 12.26
CA MET A 56 -9.51 -1.12 10.85
C MET A 56 -9.15 -2.37 10.05
N ALA A 57 -7.96 -2.93 10.24
CA ALA A 57 -7.55 -4.17 9.57
C ALA A 57 -8.44 -5.36 9.95
N LYS A 58 -8.78 -5.48 11.24
CA LYS A 58 -9.62 -6.56 11.79
C LYS A 58 -11.11 -6.38 11.51
N SER A 59 -11.54 -5.27 10.97
CA SER A 59 -12.96 -5.02 10.68
C SER A 59 -13.56 -5.93 9.60
N GLY A 60 -12.73 -6.68 8.87
CA GLY A 60 -13.11 -7.63 7.83
C GLY A 60 -12.18 -8.83 7.78
N ASP A 61 -11.97 -9.34 6.56
CA ASP A 61 -11.15 -10.53 6.35
C ASP A 61 -9.66 -10.25 6.62
N MET A 62 -9.06 -11.08 7.44
CA MET A 62 -7.61 -11.19 7.61
C MET A 62 -7.10 -12.38 6.78
N ILE A 63 -6.28 -12.11 5.78
CA ILE A 63 -5.83 -13.15 4.86
C ILE A 63 -4.66 -13.91 5.48
N ASP A 64 -4.85 -15.21 5.64
CA ASP A 64 -3.79 -16.13 6.04
C ASP A 64 -3.06 -16.63 4.77
N LEU A 65 -1.80 -16.23 4.62
CA LEU A 65 -0.91 -16.64 3.52
C LEU A 65 0.01 -17.82 3.89
N SER A 66 -0.24 -18.54 4.96
CA SER A 66 0.60 -19.65 5.43
C SER A 66 0.72 -20.79 4.41
N ALA A 67 -0.27 -20.98 3.55
CA ALA A 67 -0.25 -21.95 2.46
C ALA A 67 0.73 -21.58 1.31
N ILE A 68 1.27 -20.37 1.31
CA ILE A 68 2.30 -19.93 0.37
C ILE A 68 3.67 -20.19 0.99
N ASN A 69 4.49 -21.00 0.33
CA ASN A 69 5.83 -21.35 0.80
C ASN A 69 6.80 -20.15 0.73
N GLY A 70 7.55 -19.93 1.81
CA GLY A 70 8.55 -18.86 1.92
C GLY A 70 7.98 -17.54 2.43
N LYS A 71 8.86 -16.54 2.61
CA LYS A 71 8.47 -15.22 3.06
C LYS A 71 7.79 -14.42 1.94
N LYS A 72 6.66 -13.84 2.25
CA LYS A 72 5.87 -12.99 1.36
C LYS A 72 6.20 -11.54 1.60
N VAL A 73 6.41 -10.78 0.53
CA VAL A 73 6.63 -9.33 0.57
C VAL A 73 5.60 -8.63 -0.32
N ASP A 74 5.02 -7.57 0.21
CA ASP A 74 4.15 -6.67 -0.57
C ASP A 74 4.78 -5.30 -0.70
N LYS A 75 4.49 -4.62 -1.79
CA LYS A 75 4.87 -3.22 -2.05
C LYS A 75 3.61 -2.37 -2.11
N HIS A 76 3.61 -1.26 -1.38
CA HIS A 76 2.58 -0.24 -1.50
C HIS A 76 3.19 1.08 -1.97
N SER A 77 2.55 1.72 -2.93
CA SER A 77 2.85 3.10 -3.32
C SER A 77 1.75 4.02 -2.79
N THR A 78 2.14 5.21 -2.35
CA THR A 78 1.17 6.26 -1.98
C THR A 78 0.46 6.85 -3.20
N GLY A 79 0.90 6.48 -4.40
CA GLY A 79 0.27 6.87 -5.66
C GLY A 79 0.91 8.10 -6.31
N GLY A 80 0.79 8.14 -7.64
CA GLY A 80 1.31 9.23 -8.45
C GLY A 80 0.98 9.04 -9.92
N VAL A 81 1.51 9.90 -10.76
CA VAL A 81 1.29 9.86 -12.21
C VAL A 81 2.29 8.91 -12.86
N GLY A 82 1.79 7.93 -13.62
CA GLY A 82 2.64 6.94 -14.30
C GLY A 82 3.23 5.88 -13.37
N ASP A 83 2.72 5.73 -12.15
CA ASP A 83 3.22 4.70 -11.21
C ASP A 83 2.78 3.30 -11.64
N LYS A 84 3.58 2.71 -12.50
CA LYS A 84 3.47 1.34 -13.01
C LYS A 84 4.48 0.39 -12.34
N THR A 85 5.21 0.82 -11.34
CA THR A 85 6.32 0.09 -10.70
C THR A 85 5.94 -1.32 -10.24
N THR A 86 4.70 -1.56 -9.82
CA THR A 86 4.24 -2.91 -9.44
C THR A 86 4.37 -3.92 -10.58
N LEU A 87 4.10 -3.52 -11.83
CA LEU A 87 4.16 -4.40 -13.00
C LEU A 87 5.60 -4.81 -13.33
N ILE A 88 6.59 -4.03 -12.90
CA ILE A 88 8.01 -4.27 -13.12
C ILE A 88 8.62 -5.00 -11.91
N VAL A 89 8.37 -4.47 -10.72
CA VAL A 89 8.98 -4.94 -9.47
C VAL A 89 8.54 -6.36 -9.10
N ALA A 90 7.25 -6.65 -9.25
CA ALA A 90 6.71 -7.95 -8.83
C ALA A 90 7.30 -9.13 -9.62
N PRO A 91 7.42 -9.09 -10.97
CA PRO A 91 8.09 -10.15 -11.73
C PRO A 91 9.60 -10.23 -11.41
N ILE A 92 10.31 -9.11 -11.25
CA ILE A 92 11.74 -9.12 -10.86
C ILE A 92 11.93 -9.86 -9.54
N VAL A 93 11.16 -9.50 -8.51
CA VAL A 93 11.23 -10.15 -7.18
C VAL A 93 10.91 -11.64 -7.27
N ALA A 94 9.92 -12.02 -8.07
CA ALA A 94 9.56 -13.42 -8.29
C ALA A 94 10.67 -14.20 -9.02
N ALA A 95 11.27 -13.63 -10.07
CA ALA A 95 12.40 -14.23 -10.80
C ALA A 95 13.62 -14.46 -9.90
N CYS A 96 13.83 -13.59 -8.91
CA CYS A 96 14.87 -13.76 -7.87
C CYS A 96 14.43 -14.66 -6.72
N GLY A 97 13.32 -15.40 -6.84
CA GLY A 97 12.83 -16.35 -5.85
C GLY A 97 12.15 -15.73 -4.61
N GLY A 98 11.74 -14.47 -4.68
CA GLY A 98 10.83 -13.86 -3.71
C GLY A 98 9.38 -14.32 -3.94
N LYS A 99 8.49 -14.03 -2.99
CA LYS A 99 7.06 -14.35 -3.10
C LYS A 99 6.23 -13.07 -2.95
N VAL A 100 5.48 -12.74 -4.01
CA VAL A 100 4.63 -11.55 -4.08
C VAL A 100 3.17 -11.97 -4.20
N ALA A 101 2.47 -12.00 -3.07
CA ALA A 101 1.04 -12.27 -2.98
C ALA A 101 0.30 -10.93 -2.82
N LYS A 102 0.05 -10.24 -3.93
CA LYS A 102 -0.40 -8.85 -3.90
C LYS A 102 -1.89 -8.70 -4.15
N MET A 103 -2.55 -7.99 -3.24
CA MET A 103 -3.90 -7.47 -3.43
C MET A 103 -3.83 -5.96 -3.67
N SER A 104 -4.39 -5.50 -4.78
CA SER A 104 -4.28 -4.11 -5.23
C SER A 104 -5.65 -3.48 -5.47
N GLY A 105 -5.70 -2.15 -5.35
CA GLY A 105 -6.91 -1.37 -5.63
C GLY A 105 -6.98 -0.88 -7.08
N ARG A 106 -8.12 -0.27 -7.39
CA ARG A 106 -8.33 0.54 -8.59
C ARG A 106 -7.74 1.94 -8.41
N GLY A 107 -7.65 2.69 -9.49
CA GLY A 107 -7.23 4.08 -9.48
C GLY A 107 -8.16 4.96 -8.66
N LEU A 108 -7.59 6.01 -8.08
CA LEU A 108 -8.32 6.98 -7.27
C LEU A 108 -7.85 8.40 -7.59
N GLY A 109 -8.78 9.31 -7.83
CA GLY A 109 -8.46 10.68 -8.22
C GLY A 109 -7.64 10.71 -9.52
N HIS A 110 -6.48 11.35 -9.49
CA HIS A 110 -5.57 11.49 -10.63
C HIS A 110 -4.59 10.30 -10.77
N THR A 111 -4.64 9.30 -9.88
CA THR A 111 -3.71 8.16 -9.90
C THR A 111 -4.29 6.99 -10.70
N GLY A 112 -3.45 6.28 -11.45
CA GLY A 112 -3.83 5.05 -12.12
C GLY A 112 -3.75 3.82 -11.20
N GLY A 113 -4.80 2.97 -11.19
CA GLY A 113 -4.82 1.75 -10.38
C GLY A 113 -4.07 0.59 -11.02
N THR A 114 -3.38 -0.21 -10.21
CA THR A 114 -2.70 -1.42 -10.68
C THR A 114 -3.68 -2.42 -11.31
N VAL A 115 -4.87 -2.55 -10.72
CA VAL A 115 -5.93 -3.45 -11.25
C VAL A 115 -6.39 -2.99 -12.63
N ASP A 116 -6.60 -1.68 -12.80
CA ASP A 116 -7.05 -1.11 -14.08
C ASP A 116 -6.02 -1.32 -15.20
N LYS A 117 -4.73 -1.26 -14.87
CA LYS A 117 -3.63 -1.55 -15.81
C LYS A 117 -3.60 -3.03 -16.18
N LEU A 118 -3.74 -3.93 -15.21
CA LEU A 118 -3.75 -5.38 -15.46
C LEU A 118 -4.97 -5.81 -16.30
N GLU A 119 -6.13 -5.19 -16.10
CA GLU A 119 -7.33 -5.45 -16.91
C GLU A 119 -7.19 -4.97 -18.37
N ALA A 120 -6.23 -4.08 -18.66
CA ALA A 120 -5.89 -3.72 -20.04
C ALA A 120 -5.13 -4.83 -20.79
N ILE A 121 -4.65 -5.87 -20.10
CA ILE A 121 -4.02 -7.05 -20.70
C ILE A 121 -5.12 -8.03 -21.09
N PRO A 122 -5.29 -8.37 -22.39
CA PRO A 122 -6.33 -9.30 -22.83
C PRO A 122 -6.25 -10.64 -22.10
N GLY A 123 -7.36 -11.06 -21.50
CA GLY A 123 -7.46 -12.33 -20.79
C GLY A 123 -6.89 -12.35 -19.36
N TYR A 124 -6.32 -11.26 -18.86
CA TYR A 124 -5.88 -11.19 -17.47
C TYR A 124 -7.07 -11.19 -16.50
N ARG A 125 -7.03 -12.06 -15.50
CA ARG A 125 -8.07 -12.16 -14.47
C ARG A 125 -7.61 -11.51 -13.18
N THR A 126 -8.29 -10.44 -12.78
CA THR A 126 -8.03 -9.72 -11.51
C THR A 126 -8.83 -10.29 -10.33
N VAL A 127 -9.74 -11.20 -10.58
CA VAL A 127 -10.52 -11.92 -9.57
C VAL A 127 -10.19 -13.40 -9.68
N LEU A 128 -9.59 -13.95 -8.64
CA LEU A 128 -9.25 -15.36 -8.50
C LEU A 128 -9.86 -15.89 -7.20
N SER A 129 -10.15 -17.19 -7.17
CA SER A 129 -10.41 -17.87 -5.91
C SER A 129 -9.16 -17.88 -5.03
N ARG A 130 -9.34 -18.05 -3.73
CA ARG A 130 -8.22 -18.14 -2.77
C ARG A 130 -7.21 -19.22 -3.17
N GLN A 131 -7.70 -20.38 -3.61
CA GLN A 131 -6.84 -21.48 -4.01
C GLN A 131 -6.04 -21.15 -5.29
N GLU A 132 -6.70 -20.63 -6.33
CA GLU A 132 -6.02 -20.22 -7.57
C GLU A 132 -4.93 -19.16 -7.29
N PHE A 133 -5.23 -18.19 -6.39
CA PHE A 133 -4.28 -17.18 -5.99
C PHE A 133 -3.04 -17.79 -5.32
N PHE A 134 -3.22 -18.70 -4.37
CA PHE A 134 -2.12 -19.36 -3.66
C PHE A 134 -1.30 -20.27 -4.58
N ASP A 135 -1.97 -21.05 -5.42
CA ASP A 135 -1.31 -21.95 -6.38
C ASP A 135 -0.47 -21.15 -7.37
N THR A 136 -0.99 -20.03 -7.86
CA THR A 136 -0.23 -19.13 -8.76
C THR A 136 1.02 -18.58 -8.08
N VAL A 137 0.93 -18.08 -6.83
CA VAL A 137 2.11 -17.59 -6.12
C VAL A 137 3.11 -18.72 -5.82
N ASN A 138 2.64 -19.90 -5.45
CA ASN A 138 3.53 -21.04 -5.23
C ASN A 138 4.26 -21.45 -6.51
N GLN A 139 3.58 -21.47 -7.64
CA GLN A 139 4.12 -21.86 -8.94
C GLN A 139 5.05 -20.80 -9.55
N CYS A 140 4.56 -19.56 -9.66
CA CYS A 140 5.21 -18.49 -10.41
C CYS A 140 6.00 -17.51 -9.50
N GLY A 141 5.80 -17.53 -8.18
CA GLY A 141 6.37 -16.55 -7.27
C GLY A 141 5.58 -15.26 -7.13
N VAL A 142 4.60 -15.01 -8.00
CA VAL A 142 3.82 -13.77 -8.03
C VAL A 142 2.37 -14.00 -8.43
N SER A 143 1.47 -13.30 -7.77
CA SER A 143 0.10 -13.07 -8.26
C SER A 143 -0.38 -11.69 -7.80
N VAL A 144 -0.98 -10.93 -8.71
CA VAL A 144 -1.55 -9.61 -8.42
C VAL A 144 -3.04 -9.66 -8.76
N ILE A 145 -3.87 -9.48 -7.74
CA ILE A 145 -5.33 -9.52 -7.87
C ILE A 145 -5.99 -8.27 -7.30
N GLY A 146 -7.24 -8.07 -7.61
CA GLY A 146 -8.07 -7.06 -6.96
C GLY A 146 -8.32 -7.37 -5.48
N GLN A 147 -8.50 -6.35 -4.67
CA GLN A 147 -8.87 -6.51 -3.26
C GLN A 147 -10.27 -7.12 -3.16
N SER A 148 -10.47 -8.04 -2.21
CA SER A 148 -11.82 -8.51 -1.86
C SER A 148 -12.65 -7.36 -1.27
N GLY A 149 -13.97 -7.39 -1.51
CA GLY A 149 -14.87 -6.36 -0.99
C GLY A 149 -14.91 -6.27 0.54
N ASN A 150 -14.43 -7.31 1.22
CA ASN A 150 -14.41 -7.41 2.69
C ASN A 150 -13.02 -7.22 3.31
N LEU A 151 -12.01 -6.82 2.53
CA LEU A 151 -10.69 -6.47 3.06
C LEU A 151 -10.76 -5.07 3.69
N ALA A 152 -10.60 -4.97 5.01
CA ALA A 152 -10.66 -3.72 5.79
C ALA A 152 -11.87 -2.83 5.44
N PRO A 153 -13.13 -3.31 5.60
CA PRO A 153 -14.33 -2.53 5.25
C PRO A 153 -14.45 -1.20 6.01
N ALA A 154 -13.89 -1.11 7.22
CA ALA A 154 -13.78 0.16 7.95
C ALA A 154 -13.02 1.21 7.14
N ASP A 155 -11.90 0.83 6.51
CA ASP A 155 -11.15 1.75 5.66
C ASP A 155 -11.97 2.23 4.47
N LYS A 156 -12.64 1.31 3.77
CA LYS A 156 -13.48 1.67 2.62
C LYS A 156 -14.54 2.71 2.98
N LYS A 157 -15.24 2.50 4.11
CA LYS A 157 -16.30 3.39 4.57
C LYS A 157 -15.74 4.73 5.04
N LEU A 158 -14.65 4.69 5.82
CA LEU A 158 -14.00 5.88 6.35
C LEU A 158 -13.36 6.72 5.25
N TYR A 159 -12.74 6.08 4.25
CA TYR A 159 -12.15 6.78 3.11
C TYR A 159 -13.21 7.52 2.28
N ALA A 160 -14.33 6.87 1.99
CA ALA A 160 -15.43 7.50 1.27
C ALA A 160 -15.99 8.74 2.00
N LEU A 161 -16.03 8.70 3.33
CA LEU A 161 -16.43 9.85 4.14
C LEU A 161 -15.37 10.96 4.08
N ARG A 162 -14.09 10.63 4.20
CA ARG A 162 -12.98 11.59 4.18
C ARG A 162 -12.86 12.32 2.85
N ASP A 163 -13.16 11.62 1.75
CA ASP A 163 -13.12 12.18 0.39
C ASP A 163 -14.04 13.40 0.22
N VAL A 164 -15.16 13.44 0.95
CA VAL A 164 -16.15 14.51 0.87
C VAL A 164 -16.18 15.46 2.09
N THR A 165 -15.28 15.25 3.07
CA THR A 165 -15.25 16.04 4.32
C THR A 165 -13.94 16.78 4.56
N ALA A 166 -13.10 16.92 3.52
CA ALA A 166 -11.80 17.62 3.57
C ALA A 166 -10.85 17.10 4.67
N THR A 167 -10.81 15.78 4.88
CA THR A 167 -9.94 15.15 5.88
C THR A 167 -8.99 14.10 5.27
N VAL A 168 -8.83 14.10 3.93
CA VAL A 168 -7.98 13.13 3.22
C VAL A 168 -6.51 13.33 3.53
N ASP A 169 -6.04 14.55 3.71
CA ASP A 169 -4.63 14.93 3.90
C ASP A 169 -4.11 14.79 5.34
N SER A 170 -4.88 14.17 6.23
CA SER A 170 -4.45 13.84 7.60
C SER A 170 -3.46 12.68 7.61
N ILE A 171 -2.19 12.92 8.00
CA ILE A 171 -1.14 11.88 8.05
C ILE A 171 -1.55 10.66 8.87
N PRO A 172 -2.08 10.78 10.12
CA PRO A 172 -2.57 9.63 10.87
C PRO A 172 -3.60 8.78 10.12
N LEU A 173 -4.55 9.44 9.47
CA LEU A 173 -5.63 8.77 8.74
C LEU A 173 -5.15 8.17 7.40
N ILE A 174 -4.18 8.80 6.72
CA ILE A 174 -3.52 8.22 5.54
C ILE A 174 -2.76 6.95 5.92
N ALA A 175 -1.93 7.05 6.96
CA ALA A 175 -1.13 5.92 7.43
C ALA A 175 -2.01 4.73 7.84
N SER A 176 -3.06 4.96 8.63
CA SER A 176 -3.99 3.92 9.05
C SER A 176 -4.75 3.30 7.88
N SER A 177 -5.19 4.11 6.91
CA SER A 177 -5.86 3.64 5.68
C SER A 177 -4.97 2.70 4.87
N ILE A 178 -3.72 3.07 4.63
CA ILE A 178 -2.76 2.27 3.87
C ILE A 178 -2.43 0.98 4.63
N MET A 179 -2.00 1.13 5.88
CA MET A 179 -1.45 0.03 6.65
C MET A 179 -2.52 -0.99 7.09
N SER A 180 -3.76 -0.59 7.34
CA SER A 180 -4.84 -1.53 7.64
C SER A 180 -5.04 -2.56 6.52
N LYS A 181 -5.04 -2.13 5.26
CA LYS A 181 -5.12 -3.02 4.10
C LYS A 181 -3.89 -3.92 3.97
N LYS A 182 -2.70 -3.40 4.27
CA LYS A 182 -1.46 -4.19 4.19
C LYS A 182 -1.38 -5.25 5.28
N LEU A 183 -1.81 -4.92 6.49
CA LEU A 183 -1.91 -5.89 7.59
C LEU A 183 -2.98 -6.95 7.30
N ALA A 184 -4.14 -6.55 6.79
CA ALA A 184 -5.21 -7.48 6.43
C ALA A 184 -4.83 -8.42 5.28
N ALA A 185 -4.01 -7.96 4.31
CA ALA A 185 -3.50 -8.78 3.21
C ALA A 185 -2.48 -9.86 3.63
N GLY A 186 -1.91 -9.80 4.83
CA GLY A 186 -1.20 -10.89 5.48
C GLY A 186 0.27 -11.10 5.11
N SER A 187 0.91 -10.22 4.31
CA SER A 187 2.33 -10.35 3.95
C SER A 187 3.27 -10.25 5.17
N ASP A 188 4.38 -10.98 5.14
CA ASP A 188 5.38 -11.00 6.22
C ASP A 188 6.21 -9.72 6.25
N CYS A 189 6.45 -9.13 5.07
CA CYS A 189 7.25 -7.93 4.88
C CYS A 189 6.49 -6.92 4.03
N ILE A 190 6.72 -5.63 4.30
CA ILE A 190 6.06 -4.53 3.59
C ILE A 190 7.13 -3.53 3.11
N LEU A 191 7.14 -3.23 1.82
CA LEU A 191 7.88 -2.12 1.25
C LEU A 191 6.91 -0.97 0.93
N LEU A 192 7.21 0.21 1.43
CA LEU A 192 6.44 1.43 1.19
C LEU A 192 7.21 2.32 0.21
N ASP A 193 6.56 2.68 -0.88
CA ASP A 193 7.04 3.63 -1.88
C ASP A 193 6.27 4.94 -1.64
N VAL A 194 6.88 5.85 -0.87
CA VAL A 194 6.27 7.11 -0.47
C VAL A 194 6.63 8.18 -1.50
N LYS A 195 5.67 8.50 -2.34
CA LYS A 195 5.82 9.53 -3.38
C LYS A 195 5.79 10.93 -2.77
N THR A 196 6.72 11.78 -3.18
CA THR A 196 6.81 13.19 -2.78
C THR A 196 6.87 14.10 -3.99
N GLY A 197 6.20 15.24 -3.94
CA GLY A 197 6.24 16.24 -5.02
C GLY A 197 4.86 16.64 -5.54
N SER A 198 4.86 17.42 -6.61
CA SER A 198 3.65 18.03 -7.19
C SER A 198 2.63 17.02 -7.69
N GLY A 199 3.06 15.86 -8.18
CA GLY A 199 2.21 14.76 -8.64
C GLY A 199 1.81 13.75 -7.55
N ALA A 200 2.27 13.93 -6.31
CA ALA A 200 1.97 13.06 -5.18
C ALA A 200 0.92 13.66 -4.24
N PHE A 201 0.43 12.87 -3.27
CA PHE A 201 -0.38 13.37 -2.16
C PHE A 201 0.46 14.20 -1.18
N MET A 202 1.67 13.72 -0.83
CA MET A 202 2.63 14.47 -0.01
C MET A 202 3.40 15.45 -0.88
N LYS A 203 3.26 16.75 -0.58
CA LYS A 203 3.84 17.84 -1.37
C LYS A 203 5.25 18.21 -0.93
N THR A 204 5.60 17.94 0.32
CA THR A 204 6.90 18.27 0.91
C THR A 204 7.65 17.01 1.32
N LEU A 205 8.98 17.09 1.31
CA LEU A 205 9.85 16.00 1.79
C LEU A 205 9.60 15.70 3.27
N ASP A 206 9.42 16.74 4.10
CA ASP A 206 9.20 16.60 5.54
C ASP A 206 7.91 15.83 5.85
N ASP A 207 6.80 16.12 5.15
CA ASP A 207 5.55 15.39 5.31
C ASP A 207 5.68 13.95 4.83
N SER A 208 6.43 13.72 3.74
CA SER A 208 6.72 12.38 3.23
C SER A 208 7.55 11.55 4.21
N ILE A 209 8.55 12.16 4.84
CA ILE A 209 9.36 11.53 5.89
C ILE A 209 8.47 11.17 7.09
N LYS A 210 7.65 12.10 7.55
CA LYS A 210 6.73 11.86 8.67
C LYS A 210 5.74 10.74 8.38
N LEU A 211 5.14 10.73 7.20
CA LEU A 211 4.24 9.65 6.76
C LEU A 211 4.97 8.31 6.70
N ALA A 212 6.18 8.28 6.12
CA ALA A 212 7.00 7.08 6.01
C ALA A 212 7.34 6.51 7.40
N GLN A 213 7.81 7.35 8.31
CA GLN A 213 8.13 6.96 9.70
C GLN A 213 6.89 6.40 10.42
N THR A 214 5.76 7.08 10.30
CA THR A 214 4.49 6.63 10.90
C THR A 214 4.07 5.24 10.37
N MET A 215 4.12 5.03 9.06
CA MET A 215 3.74 3.75 8.46
C MET A 215 4.74 2.63 8.81
N VAL A 216 6.04 2.92 8.88
CA VAL A 216 7.05 1.95 9.32
C VAL A 216 6.81 1.55 10.77
N ALA A 217 6.56 2.52 11.67
CA ALA A 217 6.26 2.25 13.08
C ALA A 217 5.03 1.35 13.23
N ILE A 218 3.97 1.59 12.46
CA ILE A 218 2.76 0.72 12.45
C ILE A 218 3.12 -0.71 12.01
N GLY A 219 3.86 -0.85 10.92
CA GLY A 219 4.23 -2.16 10.39
C GLY A 219 5.08 -2.97 11.37
N GLU A 220 6.13 -2.36 11.93
CA GLU A 220 6.99 -2.97 12.94
C GLU A 220 6.22 -3.29 14.23
N GLY A 221 5.36 -2.37 14.70
CA GLY A 221 4.50 -2.58 15.86
C GLY A 221 3.45 -3.68 15.66
N ALA A 222 3.13 -4.03 14.41
CA ALA A 222 2.30 -5.17 14.04
C ALA A 222 3.11 -6.44 13.74
N GLY A 223 4.43 -6.46 13.98
CA GLY A 223 5.31 -7.60 13.74
C GLY A 223 5.60 -7.85 12.26
N ARG A 224 5.48 -6.83 11.40
CA ARG A 224 5.80 -6.90 9.97
C ARG A 224 7.06 -6.10 9.69
N ARG A 225 8.11 -6.77 9.17
CA ARG A 225 9.33 -6.08 8.76
C ARG A 225 8.99 -5.07 7.66
N THR A 226 9.18 -3.78 7.95
CA THR A 226 8.70 -2.70 7.08
C THR A 226 9.82 -1.72 6.76
N VAL A 227 9.94 -1.37 5.49
CA VAL A 227 10.89 -0.36 5.00
C VAL A 227 10.13 0.63 4.12
N ALA A 228 10.52 1.89 4.16
CA ALA A 228 10.00 2.93 3.28
C ALA A 228 11.11 3.52 2.42
N LEU A 229 10.82 3.73 1.15
CA LEU A 229 11.60 4.55 0.22
C LEU A 229 10.79 5.80 -0.09
N ILE A 230 11.46 6.95 -0.08
CA ILE A 230 10.86 8.21 -0.53
C ILE A 230 11.34 8.43 -1.95
N THR A 231 10.40 8.58 -2.88
CA THR A 231 10.69 8.70 -4.31
C THR A 231 10.06 9.97 -4.88
N ASP A 232 10.74 10.57 -5.85
CA ASP A 232 10.29 11.79 -6.50
C ASP A 232 9.04 11.58 -7.37
N MET A 233 8.12 12.53 -7.32
CA MET A 233 6.91 12.61 -8.13
C MET A 233 6.63 14.06 -8.58
N ASP A 234 7.66 14.89 -8.71
CA ASP A 234 7.53 16.19 -9.35
C ASP A 234 7.32 16.07 -10.86
N THR A 235 7.82 14.98 -11.43
CA THR A 235 7.56 14.58 -12.82
C THR A 235 6.84 13.22 -12.86
N PRO A 236 6.01 12.96 -13.88
CA PRO A 236 5.46 11.64 -14.13
C PRO A 236 6.58 10.58 -14.28
N LEU A 237 6.35 9.38 -13.77
CA LEU A 237 7.33 8.30 -13.84
C LEU A 237 7.27 7.61 -15.22
N GLY A 238 8.39 7.66 -15.95
CA GLY A 238 8.45 7.22 -17.35
C GLY A 238 7.65 8.13 -18.28
N PHE A 239 7.43 7.67 -19.52
CA PHE A 239 6.78 8.44 -20.57
C PHE A 239 5.34 8.01 -20.87
N GLY A 240 5.03 6.73 -20.67
CA GLY A 240 3.71 6.17 -20.90
C GLY A 240 2.75 6.48 -19.74
N ILE A 241 1.68 7.22 -19.99
CA ILE A 241 0.65 7.54 -18.99
C ILE A 241 -0.70 7.08 -19.53
N GLY A 242 -1.29 6.11 -18.84
CA GLY A 242 -2.55 5.46 -19.21
C GLY A 242 -2.44 3.93 -19.15
N ASN A 243 -3.53 3.23 -18.86
CA ASN A 243 -3.50 1.82 -18.46
C ASN A 243 -2.69 0.91 -19.40
N SER A 244 -3.05 0.84 -20.67
CA SER A 244 -2.37 -0.06 -21.64
C SER A 244 -0.97 0.38 -22.01
N ILE A 245 -0.73 1.69 -22.16
CA ILE A 245 0.62 2.19 -22.47
C ILE A 245 1.57 2.05 -21.29
N GLU A 246 1.07 2.13 -20.06
CA GLU A 246 1.88 1.84 -18.87
C GLU A 246 2.26 0.36 -18.78
N VAL A 247 1.37 -0.56 -19.21
CA VAL A 247 1.71 -1.98 -19.35
C VAL A 247 2.80 -2.18 -20.40
N MET A 248 2.68 -1.56 -21.58
CA MET A 248 3.67 -1.67 -22.64
C MET A 248 5.03 -1.16 -22.20
N GLU A 249 5.09 0.01 -21.58
CA GLU A 249 6.34 0.58 -21.06
C GLU A 249 6.95 -0.28 -19.94
N SER A 250 6.12 -0.89 -19.09
CA SER A 250 6.60 -1.85 -18.09
C SER A 250 7.24 -3.09 -18.74
N MET A 251 6.68 -3.56 -19.84
CA MET A 251 7.28 -4.67 -20.63
C MET A 251 8.60 -4.26 -21.27
N ASP A 252 8.71 -3.00 -21.72
CA ASP A 252 9.96 -2.50 -22.30
C ASP A 252 11.06 -2.39 -21.22
N VAL A 253 10.74 -1.95 -20.00
CA VAL A 253 11.68 -2.00 -18.87
C VAL A 253 12.16 -3.43 -18.62
N LEU A 254 11.25 -4.41 -18.57
CA LEU A 254 11.60 -5.81 -18.35
C LEU A 254 12.37 -6.47 -19.49
N LYS A 255 12.48 -5.79 -20.64
CA LYS A 255 13.33 -6.18 -21.79
C LYS A 255 14.63 -5.37 -21.88
N GLY A 256 14.93 -4.53 -20.88
CA GLY A 256 16.12 -3.68 -20.84
C GLY A 256 16.06 -2.43 -21.72
N HIS A 257 14.87 -1.98 -22.13
CA HIS A 257 14.66 -0.85 -23.04
C HIS A 257 13.79 0.28 -22.46
N GLY A 258 13.57 0.28 -21.15
CA GLY A 258 12.70 1.26 -20.49
C GLY A 258 13.38 2.60 -20.20
N PRO A 259 12.59 3.62 -19.81
CA PRO A 259 13.10 4.89 -19.31
C PRO A 259 14.02 4.70 -18.10
N GLU A 260 15.05 5.51 -17.99
CA GLU A 260 16.07 5.40 -16.94
C GLU A 260 15.47 5.62 -15.53
N ASP A 261 14.65 6.65 -15.36
CA ASP A 261 13.98 7.00 -14.12
C ASP A 261 13.07 5.86 -13.60
N LEU A 262 12.22 5.32 -14.48
CA LEU A 262 11.33 4.20 -14.16
C LEU A 262 12.12 2.92 -13.84
N THR A 263 13.18 2.66 -14.60
CA THR A 263 14.05 1.50 -14.40
C THR A 263 14.76 1.59 -13.05
N GLU A 264 15.37 2.74 -12.73
CA GLU A 264 16.11 2.95 -11.49
C GLU A 264 15.20 2.82 -10.27
N VAL A 265 14.04 3.50 -10.25
CA VAL A 265 13.08 3.38 -9.14
C VAL A 265 12.61 1.94 -8.98
N SER A 266 12.33 1.23 -10.07
CA SER A 266 11.90 -0.16 -10.02
C SER A 266 12.97 -1.09 -9.47
N LEU A 267 14.23 -0.90 -9.86
CA LEU A 267 15.37 -1.67 -9.35
C LEU A 267 15.60 -1.42 -7.86
N GLN A 268 15.51 -0.18 -7.39
CA GLN A 268 15.60 0.16 -5.97
C GLN A 268 14.50 -0.51 -5.15
N LEU A 269 13.26 -0.46 -5.64
CA LEU A 269 12.13 -1.10 -4.99
C LEU A 269 12.29 -2.63 -4.97
N ALA A 270 12.70 -3.25 -6.08
CA ALA A 270 12.91 -4.70 -6.15
C ALA A 270 14.05 -5.16 -5.21
N ALA A 271 15.16 -4.44 -5.18
CA ALA A 271 16.30 -4.75 -4.30
C ALA A 271 15.88 -4.70 -2.82
N ASN A 272 15.13 -3.68 -2.41
CA ASN A 272 14.64 -3.58 -1.05
C ASN A 272 13.62 -4.67 -0.69
N MET A 273 12.76 -5.09 -1.61
CA MET A 273 11.88 -6.24 -1.39
C MET A 273 12.66 -7.54 -1.21
N LEU A 274 13.70 -7.77 -2.01
CA LEU A 274 14.59 -8.93 -1.89
C LEU A 274 15.35 -8.91 -0.56
N TYR A 275 15.88 -7.76 -0.16
CA TYR A 275 16.52 -7.58 1.15
C TYR A 275 15.57 -7.88 2.31
N LEU A 276 14.32 -7.42 2.25
CA LEU A 276 13.31 -7.67 3.28
C LEU A 276 13.02 -9.17 3.47
N VAL A 277 13.01 -9.95 2.40
CA VAL A 277 12.80 -11.41 2.49
C VAL A 277 14.09 -12.19 2.76
N GLY A 278 15.24 -11.51 2.90
CA GLY A 278 16.51 -12.12 3.32
C GLY A 278 17.28 -12.80 2.19
N LYS A 279 17.24 -12.28 0.96
CA LYS A 279 17.98 -12.82 -0.19
C LYS A 279 19.47 -12.46 -0.21
N GLY A 280 19.89 -11.45 0.55
CA GLY A 280 21.28 -11.02 0.65
C GLY A 280 21.41 -9.64 1.27
N THR A 281 22.58 -9.02 1.14
CA THR A 281 22.78 -7.60 1.46
C THR A 281 22.03 -6.70 0.48
N PRO A 282 21.85 -5.41 0.79
CA PRO A 282 21.25 -4.47 -0.15
C PRO A 282 21.94 -4.45 -1.53
N GLU A 283 23.26 -4.49 -1.54
CA GLU A 283 24.09 -4.49 -2.76
C GLU A 283 23.90 -5.78 -3.57
N GLU A 284 23.92 -6.94 -2.93
CA GLU A 284 23.66 -8.23 -3.57
C GLU A 284 22.23 -8.28 -4.15
N CYS A 285 21.24 -7.79 -3.39
CA CYS A 285 19.86 -7.72 -3.85
C CYS A 285 19.69 -6.78 -5.05
N ARG A 286 20.43 -5.66 -5.09
CA ARG A 286 20.46 -4.76 -6.24
C ARG A 286 21.01 -5.45 -7.48
N GLN A 287 22.14 -6.14 -7.35
CA GLN A 287 22.74 -6.91 -8.45
C GLN A 287 21.83 -8.05 -8.94
N MET A 288 21.10 -8.70 -8.02
CA MET A 288 20.11 -9.71 -8.39
C MET A 288 18.97 -9.11 -9.23
N ALA A 289 18.46 -7.95 -8.81
CA ALA A 289 17.39 -7.26 -9.53
C ALA A 289 17.85 -6.82 -10.95
N GLU A 290 19.06 -6.28 -11.08
CA GLU A 290 19.66 -5.90 -12.38
C GLU A 290 19.83 -7.08 -13.33
N LYS A 291 20.22 -8.24 -12.81
CA LYS A 291 20.39 -9.45 -13.62
C LYS A 291 19.06 -10.09 -14.05
N ALA A 292 17.95 -9.69 -13.45
CA ALA A 292 16.63 -10.24 -13.73
C ALA A 292 15.90 -9.47 -14.85
N ILE A 293 16.44 -8.32 -15.25
CA ILE A 293 16.06 -7.58 -16.45
C ILE A 293 16.99 -8.00 -17.61
#